data_900b9abcdd4c7d532b8cb1e315a3e001
#
_entry.id   900b9abcdd4c7d532b8cb1e315a3e001
#
_cell.length_a   1.000
_cell.length_b   1.000
_cell.length_c   1.000
_cell.angle_alpha   90.00
_cell.angle_beta   90.00
_cell.angle_gamma   90.00
#
_symmetry.space_group_name_H-M   'P 1'
#
loop_
_entity.id
_entity.type
_entity.pdbx_description
1 polymer ?
#
loop_
_entity_poly.entity_id
_entity_poly.type
_entity_poly.pdbx_seq_one_letter_code
_entity_poly.pdbx_strand_id
1 'polypeptide(L)'
;MKNVNNSKVKGLLRNVSVVKRTAHKRLVWIGMSVCATPLAWAQPKTVDQDGVSLTYDSGIFSKVEIIELKKQPLPDPHDRLNVHPANLLFVFYANAKYVGSIKLYPLEDRSEENLRAAYPELLPNTFALARLITDRPALPLRYPSGNPKEIPTIQNQMAEQYFLSHARYIDFSWGSGVGFLVQYSQDASEYAVGSRLDYQIEGISWDKSIAISANFEVAHPDLPPTKKDGTIRDKNGDSIGEAAYMKYLAKMEKFLDEKNEASFNPPLDSIQRLVGSLQFKNVDSSGWGSKFDGKTTVIE
;
A
#
# COMPACT_ATOMS: atom_id res chain seq x y z
N MET A 1 -56.59 -28.31 20.52
CA MET A 1 -57.08 -28.53 21.88
C MET A 1 -56.14 -27.88 22.89
N LYS A 2 -56.78 -27.12 23.74
CA LYS A 2 -56.37 -26.42 24.98
C LYS A 2 -55.53 -25.17 24.85
N ASN A 3 -56.24 -24.08 24.85
CA ASN A 3 -56.21 -22.82 25.58
C ASN A 3 -55.71 -22.94 27.03
N VAL A 4 -55.15 -21.84 27.54
CA VAL A 4 -55.36 -21.18 28.83
C VAL A 4 -54.25 -20.15 29.00
N ASN A 5 -54.42 -18.94 29.13
CA ASN A 5 -55.16 -17.89 29.81
C ASN A 5 -54.23 -16.85 30.41
N ASN A 6 -54.53 -15.65 30.06
CA ASN A 6 -54.44 -14.37 30.79
C ASN A 6 -54.08 -14.38 32.25
N SER A 7 -53.25 -13.40 32.68
CA SER A 7 -53.62 -12.56 33.80
C SER A 7 -52.96 -11.18 33.78
N LYS A 8 -53.81 -10.18 33.81
CA LYS A 8 -53.60 -8.77 34.09
C LYS A 8 -53.09 -8.58 35.54
N VAL A 9 -52.15 -7.65 35.72
CA VAL A 9 -52.09 -6.90 36.96
C VAL A 9 -51.95 -5.43 36.66
N LYS A 10 -53.02 -4.72 37.01
CA LYS A 10 -53.11 -3.24 37.10
C LYS A 10 -52.61 -2.79 38.47
N GLY A 11 -52.01 -1.59 38.48
CA GLY A 11 -52.21 -0.65 39.57
C GLY A 11 -51.03 -0.42 40.48
N LEU A 12 -50.43 0.74 40.49
CA LEU A 12 -50.65 1.76 41.53
C LEU A 12 -49.86 3.05 41.25
N LEU A 13 -50.60 4.08 40.94
CA LEU A 13 -50.14 5.47 41.01
C LEU A 13 -49.98 5.83 42.50
N ARG A 14 -48.82 6.37 42.86
CA ARG A 14 -48.69 7.18 44.08
C ARG A 14 -47.92 8.47 43.76
N ASN A 15 -48.67 9.54 43.83
CA ASN A 15 -48.19 10.92 43.89
C ASN A 15 -47.23 11.09 45.08
N VAL A 16 -46.07 11.68 44.80
CA VAL A 16 -45.29 12.34 45.85
C VAL A 16 -44.87 13.70 45.31
N SER A 17 -45.30 14.69 46.05
CA SER A 17 -45.23 16.10 45.86
C SER A 17 -43.80 16.66 45.83
N VAL A 18 -43.67 17.67 44.99
CA VAL A 18 -42.56 18.58 44.75
C VAL A 18 -42.13 19.30 46.02
N VAL A 19 -40.83 19.21 46.35
CA VAL A 19 -40.16 20.24 47.13
C VAL A 19 -39.08 20.88 46.29
N LYS A 20 -39.34 22.11 45.83
CA LYS A 20 -38.36 22.99 45.20
C LYS A 20 -37.34 23.42 46.28
N ARG A 21 -36.11 22.96 46.18
CA ARG A 21 -34.96 23.61 46.81
C ARG A 21 -34.03 24.15 45.73
N THR A 22 -34.08 25.44 45.59
CA THR A 22 -33.12 26.25 44.81
C THR A 22 -31.76 26.17 45.51
N ALA A 23 -30.86 25.37 44.99
CA ALA A 23 -29.46 25.39 45.36
C ALA A 23 -28.65 26.01 44.21
N HIS A 24 -28.19 27.24 44.43
CA HIS A 24 -27.20 27.89 43.55
C HIS A 24 -25.90 27.09 43.62
N LYS A 25 -25.66 26.24 42.64
CA LYS A 25 -24.34 25.64 42.43
C LYS A 25 -23.52 26.60 41.56
N ARG A 26 -22.55 27.26 42.20
CA ARG A 26 -21.46 27.94 41.48
C ARG A 26 -20.71 26.86 40.70
N LEU A 27 -20.85 26.89 39.38
CA LEU A 27 -20.00 26.10 38.47
C LEU A 27 -18.60 26.73 38.52
N VAL A 28 -17.70 26.09 39.25
CA VAL A 28 -16.26 26.36 39.12
C VAL A 28 -15.82 25.68 37.83
N TRP A 29 -15.61 26.42 36.77
CA TRP A 29 -14.94 25.96 35.57
C TRP A 29 -13.46 25.76 35.92
N ILE A 30 -13.06 24.53 36.20
CA ILE A 30 -11.65 24.14 36.18
C ILE A 30 -11.31 23.97 34.69
N GLY A 31 -10.76 25.03 34.10
CA GLY A 31 -10.16 24.96 32.77
C GLY A 31 -8.99 23.99 32.81
N MET A 32 -9.21 22.72 32.46
CA MET A 32 -8.11 21.86 32.05
C MET A 32 -7.56 22.43 30.74
N SER A 33 -6.54 23.25 30.86
CA SER A 33 -5.66 23.58 29.72
C SER A 33 -4.98 22.26 29.34
N VAL A 34 -5.56 21.57 28.38
CA VAL A 34 -4.86 20.51 27.66
C VAL A 34 -3.75 21.23 26.89
N CYS A 35 -2.56 21.30 27.48
CA CYS A 35 -1.35 21.58 26.69
C CYS A 35 -1.25 20.46 25.67
N ALA A 36 -1.83 20.67 24.50
CA ALA A 36 -1.46 19.92 23.32
C ALA A 36 0.02 20.25 23.09
N THR A 37 0.90 19.39 23.58
CA THR A 37 2.29 19.40 23.11
C THR A 37 2.19 19.31 21.59
N PRO A 38 2.68 20.32 20.85
CA PRO A 38 2.77 20.18 19.41
C PRO A 38 3.57 18.92 19.17
N LEU A 39 2.96 17.93 18.51
CA LEU A 39 3.70 16.82 17.93
C LEU A 39 4.84 17.48 17.16
N ALA A 40 6.07 17.30 17.63
CA ALA A 40 7.24 17.83 16.97
C ALA A 40 7.21 17.24 15.56
N TRP A 41 6.88 18.06 14.58
CA TRP A 41 6.90 17.70 13.18
C TRP A 41 8.34 17.30 12.89
N ALA A 42 8.58 16.03 12.65
CA ALA A 42 9.87 15.58 12.22
C ALA A 42 10.19 16.33 10.93
N GLN A 43 11.35 16.98 10.89
CA GLN A 43 11.72 17.79 9.73
C GLN A 43 11.95 16.86 8.54
N PRO A 44 11.46 17.22 7.34
CA PRO A 44 11.71 16.44 6.14
C PRO A 44 13.21 16.38 5.87
N LYS A 45 13.73 15.18 5.59
CA LYS A 45 15.11 14.95 5.16
C LYS A 45 15.12 14.70 3.67
N THR A 46 16.14 15.21 2.97
CA THR A 46 16.34 14.96 1.54
C THR A 46 17.60 14.14 1.35
N VAL A 47 17.51 13.16 0.48
CA VAL A 47 18.63 12.36 -0.01
C VAL A 47 18.80 12.61 -1.49
N ASP A 48 20.05 12.57 -1.96
CA ASP A 48 20.42 12.79 -3.36
C ASP A 48 21.43 11.73 -3.78
N GLN A 49 21.17 11.06 -4.90
CA GLN A 49 22.08 10.07 -5.47
C GLN A 49 21.94 10.09 -7.00
N ASP A 50 23.06 10.29 -7.71
CA ASP A 50 23.15 10.23 -9.17
C ASP A 50 22.12 11.09 -9.93
N GLY A 51 21.81 12.27 -9.39
CA GLY A 51 20.81 13.17 -9.98
C GLY A 51 19.36 12.81 -9.66
N VAL A 52 19.13 11.83 -8.80
CA VAL A 52 17.83 11.51 -8.22
C VAL A 52 17.78 12.06 -6.80
N SER A 53 16.84 12.92 -6.50
CA SER A 53 16.60 13.37 -5.12
C SER A 53 15.21 12.92 -4.63
N LEU A 54 15.13 12.67 -3.32
CA LEU A 54 13.93 12.21 -2.63
C LEU A 54 13.84 12.87 -1.26
N THR A 55 12.66 13.35 -0.89
CA THR A 55 12.40 13.93 0.43
C THR A 55 11.45 13.01 1.22
N TYR A 56 11.83 12.66 2.45
CA TYR A 56 11.04 11.80 3.32
C TYR A 56 10.82 12.44 4.70
N ASP A 57 9.76 12.00 5.37
CA ASP A 57 9.44 12.40 6.74
C ASP A 57 10.21 11.52 7.73
N SER A 58 11.19 12.08 8.44
CA SER A 58 12.00 11.35 9.42
C SER A 58 11.21 10.90 10.67
N GLY A 59 9.99 11.41 10.87
CA GLY A 59 9.07 10.91 11.91
C GLY A 59 8.39 9.60 11.54
N ILE A 60 8.34 9.28 10.25
CA ILE A 60 7.77 8.03 9.72
C ILE A 60 8.91 7.05 9.38
N PHE A 61 9.91 7.52 8.64
CA PHE A 61 11.02 6.71 8.17
C PHE A 61 12.31 7.12 8.89
N SER A 62 12.76 6.28 9.83
CA SER A 62 13.93 6.60 10.67
C SER A 62 15.26 6.51 9.93
N LYS A 63 15.31 5.75 8.82
CA LYS A 63 16.51 5.48 8.03
C LYS A 63 16.16 5.20 6.59
N VAL A 64 17.01 5.65 5.67
CA VAL A 64 16.96 5.32 4.24
C VAL A 64 18.33 4.76 3.82
N GLU A 65 18.32 3.62 3.15
CA GLU A 65 19.50 3.08 2.47
C GLU A 65 19.32 3.25 0.97
N ILE A 66 20.40 3.62 0.28
CA ILE A 66 20.43 3.73 -1.17
C ILE A 66 21.36 2.66 -1.71
N ILE A 67 20.87 1.83 -2.60
CA ILE A 67 21.59 0.70 -3.16
C ILE A 67 21.51 0.75 -4.69
N GLU A 68 22.65 0.78 -5.34
CA GLU A 68 22.73 0.62 -6.79
C GLU A 68 22.83 -0.88 -7.12
N LEU A 69 21.82 -1.40 -7.79
CA LEU A 69 21.80 -2.81 -8.19
C LEU A 69 22.19 -2.93 -9.66
N LYS A 70 23.22 -3.75 -9.91
CA LYS A 70 23.66 -4.09 -11.26
C LYS A 70 22.68 -5.01 -11.96
N LYS A 71 22.60 -4.89 -13.29
CA LYS A 71 21.98 -5.90 -14.12
C LYS A 71 22.67 -7.25 -13.84
N GLN A 72 21.91 -8.20 -13.34
CA GLN A 72 22.43 -9.56 -13.20
C GLN A 72 22.49 -10.22 -14.58
N PRO A 73 23.60 -10.88 -14.94
CA PRO A 73 23.63 -11.72 -16.11
C PRO A 73 22.59 -12.84 -15.93
N LEU A 74 21.90 -13.21 -17.00
CA LEU A 74 20.97 -14.34 -17.00
C LEU A 74 21.75 -15.61 -16.62
N PRO A 75 21.60 -16.16 -15.41
CA PRO A 75 22.45 -17.28 -14.98
C PRO A 75 22.07 -18.59 -15.67
N ASP A 76 20.78 -18.80 -15.92
CA ASP A 76 20.25 -20.01 -16.57
C ASP A 76 18.92 -19.64 -17.27
N PRO A 77 18.62 -20.20 -18.45
CA PRO A 77 17.31 -20.04 -19.09
C PRO A 77 16.13 -20.49 -18.20
N HIS A 78 16.38 -21.31 -17.18
CA HIS A 78 15.38 -21.78 -16.23
C HIS A 78 15.28 -20.94 -14.95
N ASP A 79 16.27 -20.08 -14.66
CA ASP A 79 16.26 -19.20 -13.46
C ASP A 79 15.95 -17.74 -13.83
N ARG A 80 14.98 -17.55 -14.72
CA ARG A 80 14.61 -16.22 -15.23
C ARG A 80 13.88 -15.36 -14.21
N LEU A 81 13.35 -15.95 -13.14
CA LEU A 81 12.52 -15.27 -12.15
C LEU A 81 13.32 -14.34 -11.22
N ASN A 82 14.63 -14.52 -11.16
CA ASN A 82 15.53 -13.75 -10.27
C ASN A 82 16.36 -12.70 -11.00
N VAL A 83 16.11 -12.45 -12.28
CA VAL A 83 16.85 -11.44 -13.04
C VAL A 83 16.29 -10.07 -12.74
N HIS A 84 17.08 -9.28 -12.04
CA HIS A 84 16.79 -7.88 -11.84
C HIS A 84 17.55 -7.02 -12.85
N PRO A 85 16.87 -6.12 -13.58
CA PRO A 85 17.58 -5.10 -14.34
C PRO A 85 18.36 -4.19 -13.40
N ALA A 86 19.32 -3.47 -13.95
CA ALA A 86 19.98 -2.40 -13.22
C ALA A 86 18.92 -1.44 -12.64
N ASN A 87 19.04 -1.08 -11.39
CA ASN A 87 18.13 -0.14 -10.77
C ASN A 87 18.79 0.60 -9.60
N LEU A 88 18.23 1.75 -9.27
CA LEU A 88 18.52 2.46 -8.05
C LEU A 88 17.41 2.15 -7.04
N LEU A 89 17.80 1.60 -5.90
CA LEU A 89 16.90 1.13 -4.85
C LEU A 89 17.03 1.99 -3.60
N PHE A 90 15.93 2.61 -3.17
CA PHE A 90 15.78 3.23 -1.86
C PHE A 90 15.06 2.27 -0.93
N VAL A 91 15.66 1.95 0.20
CA VAL A 91 15.10 1.05 1.23
C VAL A 91 14.77 1.86 2.46
N PHE A 92 13.55 1.75 2.95
CA PHE A 92 13.02 2.53 4.06
C PHE A 92 12.85 1.69 5.30
N TYR A 93 13.24 2.26 6.44
CA TYR A 93 13.12 1.63 7.75
C TYR A 93 12.34 2.53 8.70
N ALA A 94 11.48 1.94 9.52
CA ALA A 94 10.85 2.57 10.66
C ALA A 94 11.23 1.78 11.92
N ASN A 95 11.82 2.46 12.94
CA ASN A 95 12.27 1.79 14.16
C ASN A 95 13.18 0.56 13.90
N ALA A 96 14.12 0.70 12.99
CA ALA A 96 15.05 -0.34 12.54
C ALA A 96 14.38 -1.55 11.82
N LYS A 97 13.08 -1.52 11.59
CA LYS A 97 12.36 -2.52 10.80
C LYS A 97 12.22 -2.04 9.35
N TYR A 98 12.50 -2.91 8.38
CA TYR A 98 12.13 -2.68 6.98
C TYR A 98 10.63 -2.39 6.86
N VAL A 99 10.27 -1.38 6.11
CA VAL A 99 8.86 -1.00 5.86
C VAL A 99 8.55 -0.82 4.38
N GLY A 100 9.54 -0.73 3.52
CA GLY A 100 9.27 -0.62 2.09
C GLY A 100 10.47 -0.18 1.26
N SER A 101 10.25 -0.08 -0.03
CA SER A 101 11.28 0.34 -0.97
C SER A 101 10.70 1.07 -2.18
N ILE A 102 11.54 1.88 -2.82
CA ILE A 102 11.31 2.49 -4.13
C ILE A 102 12.42 2.03 -5.06
N LYS A 103 12.07 1.46 -6.20
CA LYS A 103 13.00 1.04 -7.25
C LYS A 103 12.80 1.88 -8.49
N LEU A 104 13.89 2.37 -9.04
CA LEU A 104 13.93 3.16 -10.25
C LEU A 104 14.65 2.38 -11.33
N TYR A 105 13.95 2.09 -12.42
CA TYR A 105 14.47 1.32 -13.56
C TYR A 105 14.71 2.26 -14.74
N PRO A 106 15.94 2.42 -15.22
CA PRO A 106 16.20 3.18 -16.42
C PRO A 106 15.63 2.45 -17.64
N LEU A 107 14.91 3.18 -18.46
CA LEU A 107 14.40 2.72 -19.73
C LEU A 107 15.30 3.29 -20.83
N GLU A 108 16.50 2.74 -21.00
CA GLU A 108 17.59 3.28 -21.81
C GLU A 108 17.24 3.44 -23.28
N ASP A 109 16.41 2.55 -23.82
CA ASP A 109 15.91 2.68 -25.18
C ASP A 109 14.38 2.64 -25.17
N ARG A 110 13.80 3.67 -25.76
CA ARG A 110 12.34 3.91 -25.76
C ARG A 110 11.61 3.09 -26.82
N SER A 111 12.35 2.35 -27.68
CA SER A 111 11.72 1.45 -28.64
C SER A 111 11.28 0.16 -27.98
N GLU A 112 10.09 -0.32 -28.36
CA GLU A 112 9.56 -1.59 -27.85
C GLU A 112 10.50 -2.75 -28.12
N GLU A 113 11.19 -2.73 -29.25
CA GLU A 113 12.11 -3.79 -29.69
C GLU A 113 13.34 -3.87 -28.81
N ASN A 114 13.97 -2.75 -28.51
CA ASN A 114 15.19 -2.70 -27.70
C ASN A 114 14.91 -2.97 -26.23
N LEU A 115 13.80 -2.46 -25.72
CA LEU A 115 13.33 -2.81 -24.38
C LEU A 115 13.06 -4.31 -24.29
N ARG A 116 12.39 -4.96 -25.26
CA ARG A 116 12.18 -6.42 -25.26
C ARG A 116 13.49 -7.19 -25.29
N ALA A 117 14.47 -6.72 -26.05
CA ALA A 117 15.79 -7.36 -26.10
C ALA A 117 16.56 -7.23 -24.79
N ALA A 118 16.47 -6.06 -24.13
CA ALA A 118 17.16 -5.80 -22.87
C ALA A 118 16.48 -6.45 -21.65
N TYR A 119 15.14 -6.50 -21.65
CA TYR A 119 14.34 -6.92 -20.49
C TYR A 119 13.12 -7.76 -20.91
N PRO A 120 13.31 -8.97 -21.43
CA PRO A 120 12.21 -9.75 -22.02
C PRO A 120 11.05 -10.04 -21.06
N GLU A 121 11.28 -9.96 -19.75
CA GLU A 121 10.28 -10.31 -18.73
C GLU A 121 9.61 -9.11 -18.06
N LEU A 122 10.30 -7.95 -18.00
CA LEU A 122 9.73 -6.74 -17.41
C LEU A 122 8.86 -5.96 -18.39
N LEU A 123 9.09 -6.14 -19.66
CA LEU A 123 8.52 -5.32 -20.71
C LEU A 123 7.04 -5.47 -20.93
N PRO A 124 6.46 -6.69 -20.95
CA PRO A 124 5.03 -6.82 -21.13
C PRO A 124 4.27 -6.03 -20.05
N ASN A 125 4.75 -6.08 -18.82
CA ASN A 125 4.14 -5.38 -17.69
C ASN A 125 4.36 -3.87 -17.76
N THR A 126 5.56 -3.41 -18.13
CA THR A 126 5.85 -1.98 -18.26
C THR A 126 5.01 -1.35 -19.39
N PHE A 127 4.84 -2.03 -20.55
CA PHE A 127 3.94 -1.55 -21.59
C PHE A 127 2.47 -1.60 -21.20
N ALA A 128 2.05 -2.66 -20.52
CA ALA A 128 0.69 -2.76 -20.00
C ALA A 128 0.41 -1.64 -18.99
N LEU A 129 1.38 -1.33 -18.12
CA LEU A 129 1.31 -0.22 -17.17
C LEU A 129 1.26 1.13 -17.90
N ALA A 130 2.13 1.35 -18.89
CA ALA A 130 2.13 2.58 -19.68
C ALA A 130 0.78 2.82 -20.37
N ARG A 131 0.20 1.76 -20.94
CA ARG A 131 -1.14 1.81 -21.53
C ARG A 131 -2.20 2.09 -20.48
N LEU A 132 -2.17 1.39 -19.34
CA LEU A 132 -3.10 1.61 -18.24
C LEU A 132 -3.09 3.08 -17.77
N ILE A 133 -1.91 3.66 -17.58
CA ILE A 133 -1.72 5.05 -17.16
C ILE A 133 -2.21 6.03 -18.22
N THR A 134 -2.05 5.70 -19.51
CA THR A 134 -2.49 6.55 -20.63
C THR A 134 -4.00 6.49 -20.82
N ASP A 135 -4.57 5.30 -20.85
CA ASP A 135 -5.99 5.07 -21.18
C ASP A 135 -6.92 5.32 -20.01
N ARG A 136 -6.41 5.21 -18.79
CA ARG A 136 -7.12 5.45 -17.51
C ARG A 136 -8.51 4.80 -17.44
N PRO A 137 -8.67 3.49 -17.70
CA PRO A 137 -9.95 2.84 -17.48
C PRO A 137 -10.36 2.93 -16.02
N ALA A 138 -11.66 2.75 -15.73
CA ALA A 138 -12.15 2.77 -14.35
C ALA A 138 -11.45 1.70 -13.49
N LEU A 139 -11.05 2.09 -12.28
CA LEU A 139 -10.45 1.21 -11.27
C LEU A 139 -11.48 0.81 -10.20
N PRO A 140 -11.35 -0.38 -9.59
CA PRO A 140 -10.40 -1.44 -9.92
C PRO A 140 -10.70 -2.10 -11.27
N LEU A 141 -9.65 -2.61 -11.92
CA LEU A 141 -9.81 -3.33 -13.19
C LEU A 141 -10.60 -4.62 -12.97
N ARG A 142 -11.47 -4.94 -13.94
CA ARG A 142 -12.27 -6.17 -13.89
C ARG A 142 -12.34 -6.82 -15.27
N TYR A 143 -12.41 -8.15 -15.26
CA TYR A 143 -12.76 -8.93 -16.46
C TYR A 143 -14.25 -8.74 -16.79
N PRO A 144 -14.70 -9.05 -18.02
CA PRO A 144 -16.12 -9.05 -18.36
C PRO A 144 -16.98 -9.95 -17.47
N SER A 145 -16.38 -10.98 -16.85
CA SER A 145 -17.00 -11.84 -15.83
C SER A 145 -17.29 -11.12 -14.51
N GLY A 146 -16.72 -9.92 -14.30
CA GLY A 146 -16.79 -9.19 -13.04
C GLY A 146 -15.65 -9.52 -12.07
N ASN A 147 -14.84 -10.54 -12.34
CA ASN A 147 -13.69 -10.90 -11.51
C ASN A 147 -12.63 -9.79 -11.51
N PRO A 148 -11.88 -9.61 -10.42
CA PRO A 148 -10.76 -8.70 -10.37
C PRO A 148 -9.75 -9.01 -11.47
N LYS A 149 -9.17 -7.96 -12.07
CA LYS A 149 -8.05 -8.07 -13.00
C LYS A 149 -6.85 -7.36 -12.39
N GLU A 150 -5.72 -8.03 -12.41
CA GLU A 150 -4.49 -7.50 -11.86
C GLU A 150 -4.08 -6.16 -12.47
N ILE A 151 -3.49 -5.30 -11.65
CA ILE A 151 -2.79 -4.10 -12.11
C ILE A 151 -1.38 -4.54 -12.52
N PRO A 152 -0.93 -4.18 -13.73
CA PRO A 152 0.42 -4.51 -14.16
C PRO A 152 1.46 -3.89 -13.22
N THR A 153 2.37 -4.72 -12.70
CA THR A 153 3.50 -4.30 -11.87
C THR A 153 4.80 -4.44 -12.64
N ILE A 154 5.72 -3.50 -12.47
CA ILE A 154 7.03 -3.53 -13.15
C ILE A 154 7.81 -4.79 -12.73
N GLN A 155 7.78 -5.12 -11.44
CA GLN A 155 8.30 -6.40 -10.97
C GLN A 155 7.25 -7.50 -11.12
N ASN A 156 7.66 -8.62 -11.72
CA ASN A 156 6.82 -9.81 -11.71
C ASN A 156 6.75 -10.35 -10.27
N GLN A 157 5.54 -10.46 -9.76
CA GLN A 157 5.29 -11.10 -8.46
C GLN A 157 5.02 -12.58 -8.72
N MET A 158 5.66 -13.46 -7.92
CA MET A 158 5.42 -14.90 -8.01
C MET A 158 4.13 -15.33 -7.30
N ALA A 159 3.17 -14.42 -7.16
CA ALA A 159 1.91 -14.61 -6.48
C ALA A 159 0.84 -13.72 -7.11
N GLU A 160 -0.41 -14.13 -7.01
CA GLU A 160 -1.57 -13.40 -7.55
C GLU A 160 -1.98 -12.23 -6.66
N GLN A 161 -2.50 -11.16 -7.27
CA GLN A 161 -3.13 -10.05 -6.58
C GLN A 161 -4.55 -10.48 -6.17
N TYR A 162 -4.75 -10.80 -4.90
CA TYR A 162 -6.04 -11.34 -4.46
C TYR A 162 -7.14 -10.30 -4.39
N PHE A 163 -6.82 -9.09 -3.95
CA PHE A 163 -7.76 -7.98 -3.97
C PHE A 163 -7.02 -6.68 -4.23
N LEU A 164 -7.78 -5.68 -4.67
CA LEU A 164 -7.29 -4.34 -4.96
C LEU A 164 -8.19 -3.32 -4.28
N SER A 165 -7.64 -2.52 -3.40
CA SER A 165 -8.34 -1.46 -2.72
C SER A 165 -7.56 -0.15 -2.84
N HIS A 166 -8.21 1.00 -2.63
CA HIS A 166 -7.59 2.32 -2.82
C HIS A 166 -6.91 2.50 -4.19
N ALA A 167 -7.35 1.75 -5.20
CA ALA A 167 -6.77 1.80 -6.53
C ALA A 167 -7.12 3.12 -7.22
N ARG A 168 -6.10 3.89 -7.62
CA ARG A 168 -6.28 5.18 -8.28
C ARG A 168 -5.08 5.59 -9.14
N TYR A 169 -5.33 6.43 -10.13
CA TYR A 169 -4.28 7.11 -10.87
C TYR A 169 -3.76 8.29 -10.06
N ILE A 170 -2.46 8.50 -10.08
CA ILE A 170 -1.78 9.57 -9.36
C ILE A 170 -0.84 10.27 -10.32
N ASP A 171 -1.03 11.59 -10.47
CA ASP A 171 -0.11 12.42 -11.24
C ASP A 171 0.88 13.10 -10.29
N PHE A 172 2.16 12.95 -10.60
CA PHE A 172 3.27 13.51 -9.86
C PHE A 172 4.00 14.56 -10.72
N SER A 173 4.84 15.36 -10.10
CA SER A 173 5.69 16.31 -10.82
C SER A 173 6.62 15.64 -11.83
N TRP A 174 7.04 14.43 -11.54
CA TRP A 174 7.98 13.64 -12.33
C TRP A 174 7.33 12.72 -13.37
N GLY A 175 6.05 12.37 -13.22
CA GLY A 175 5.41 11.36 -14.06
C GLY A 175 3.98 11.06 -13.61
N SER A 176 3.47 9.92 -14.06
CA SER A 176 2.16 9.42 -13.66
C SER A 176 2.23 7.95 -13.29
N GLY A 177 1.36 7.51 -12.41
CA GLY A 177 1.31 6.14 -11.92
C GLY A 177 -0.07 5.70 -11.48
N VAL A 178 -0.12 4.47 -10.99
CA VAL A 178 -1.27 3.89 -10.31
C VAL A 178 -0.85 3.44 -8.92
N GLY A 179 -1.59 3.92 -7.91
CA GLY A 179 -1.42 3.51 -6.51
C GLY A 179 -2.54 2.55 -6.12
N PHE A 180 -2.23 1.50 -5.37
CA PHE A 180 -3.22 0.53 -4.93
C PHE A 180 -2.74 -0.24 -3.70
N LEU A 181 -3.70 -0.64 -2.88
CA LEU A 181 -3.50 -1.54 -1.75
C LEU A 181 -3.79 -2.96 -2.19
N VAL A 182 -2.90 -3.89 -1.88
CA VAL A 182 -2.93 -5.28 -2.35
C VAL A 182 -2.47 -6.24 -1.26
N GLN A 183 -2.88 -7.49 -1.38
CA GLN A 183 -2.26 -8.62 -0.73
C GLN A 183 -1.95 -9.67 -1.79
N TYR A 184 -0.71 -10.17 -1.77
CA TYR A 184 -0.27 -11.25 -2.64
C TYR A 184 -0.41 -12.60 -1.95
N SER A 185 -0.83 -13.61 -2.68
CA SER A 185 -0.80 -14.98 -2.19
C SER A 185 -0.66 -16.01 -3.33
N GLN A 186 -0.12 -17.18 -2.99
CA GLN A 186 -0.02 -18.33 -3.88
C GLN A 186 -1.17 -19.33 -3.67
N ASP A 187 -1.89 -19.22 -2.55
CA ASP A 187 -2.95 -20.13 -2.18
C ASP A 187 -4.31 -19.44 -2.19
N ALA A 188 -5.30 -20.05 -2.84
CA ALA A 188 -6.69 -19.62 -2.74
C ALA A 188 -7.19 -19.77 -1.29
N SER A 189 -8.13 -18.88 -0.88
CA SER A 189 -8.79 -18.89 0.43
C SER A 189 -8.00 -18.28 1.59
N GLU A 190 -6.97 -17.48 1.35
CA GLU A 190 -6.31 -16.74 2.42
C GLU A 190 -7.14 -15.56 2.94
N TYR A 191 -6.98 -15.24 4.22
CA TYR A 191 -7.58 -14.04 4.80
C TYR A 191 -6.81 -12.79 4.45
N ALA A 192 -7.52 -11.67 4.28
CA ALA A 192 -6.91 -10.36 4.36
C ALA A 192 -6.44 -10.12 5.80
N VAL A 193 -5.13 -9.95 5.99
CA VAL A 193 -4.50 -9.73 7.29
C VAL A 193 -3.67 -8.46 7.28
N GLY A 194 -3.72 -7.70 8.38
CA GLY A 194 -3.07 -6.41 8.48
C GLY A 194 -1.55 -6.44 8.32
N SER A 195 -0.91 -7.57 8.60
CA SER A 195 0.55 -7.74 8.46
C SER A 195 1.03 -8.14 7.06
N ARG A 196 0.12 -8.28 6.09
CA ARG A 196 0.42 -8.72 4.71
C ARG A 196 -0.14 -7.78 3.65
N LEU A 197 -0.50 -6.57 4.05
CA LEU A 197 -0.92 -5.55 3.11
C LEU A 197 0.30 -4.83 2.56
N ASP A 198 0.31 -4.66 1.26
CA ASP A 198 1.27 -3.84 0.55
C ASP A 198 0.53 -2.67 -0.09
N TYR A 199 1.05 -1.45 0.10
CA TYR A 199 0.68 -0.31 -0.72
C TYR A 199 1.70 -0.13 -1.80
N GLN A 200 1.27 -0.30 -3.04
CA GLN A 200 2.12 -0.19 -4.23
C GLN A 200 1.81 1.06 -5.03
N ILE A 201 2.84 1.64 -5.60
CA ILE A 201 2.73 2.69 -6.61
C ILE A 201 3.64 2.30 -7.77
N GLU A 202 3.03 2.04 -8.92
CA GLU A 202 3.71 1.75 -10.16
C GLU A 202 3.58 2.95 -11.10
N GLY A 203 4.69 3.45 -11.62
CA GLY A 203 4.67 4.70 -12.39
C GLY A 203 5.73 4.79 -13.46
N ILE A 204 5.57 5.80 -14.35
CA ILE A 204 6.49 6.08 -15.45
C ILE A 204 6.70 7.59 -15.51
N SER A 205 7.96 8.02 -15.67
CA SER A 205 8.31 9.43 -15.84
C SER A 205 7.69 10.02 -17.10
N TRP A 206 7.45 11.36 -17.11
CA TRP A 206 6.83 12.03 -18.27
C TRP A 206 7.62 11.84 -19.56
N ASP A 207 8.94 11.82 -19.47
CA ASP A 207 9.83 11.58 -20.61
C ASP A 207 9.98 10.10 -20.96
N LYS A 208 9.36 9.21 -20.17
CA LYS A 208 9.42 7.76 -20.32
C LYS A 208 10.83 7.18 -20.21
N SER A 209 11.74 7.86 -19.51
CA SER A 209 13.11 7.39 -19.31
C SER A 209 13.27 6.51 -18.08
N ILE A 210 12.35 6.61 -17.10
CA ILE A 210 12.43 5.90 -15.83
C ILE A 210 11.07 5.27 -15.52
N ALA A 211 11.08 3.98 -15.15
CA ALA A 211 9.96 3.31 -14.54
C ALA A 211 10.18 3.22 -13.03
N ILE A 212 9.13 3.42 -12.24
CA ILE A 212 9.15 3.51 -10.78
C ILE A 212 8.24 2.44 -10.20
N SER A 213 8.80 1.60 -9.31
CA SER A 213 8.03 0.64 -8.51
C SER A 213 8.29 0.90 -7.04
N ALA A 214 7.25 1.33 -6.33
CA ALA A 214 7.29 1.54 -4.89
C ALA A 214 6.39 0.49 -4.21
N ASN A 215 6.94 -0.15 -3.17
CA ASN A 215 6.21 -1.15 -2.38
C ASN A 215 6.46 -0.89 -0.90
N PHE A 216 5.38 -0.73 -0.13
CA PHE A 216 5.43 -0.46 1.31
C PHE A 216 4.50 -1.42 2.06
N GLU A 217 5.07 -2.15 3.03
CA GLU A 217 4.27 -2.88 3.99
C GLU A 217 3.42 -1.90 4.81
N VAL A 218 2.11 -2.09 4.80
CA VAL A 218 1.19 -1.27 5.58
C VAL A 218 0.30 -2.14 6.45
N ALA A 219 -0.18 -1.58 7.55
CA ALA A 219 -1.12 -2.26 8.44
C ALA A 219 -2.35 -1.38 8.70
N HIS A 220 -3.49 -2.01 8.98
CA HIS A 220 -4.68 -1.33 9.43
C HIS A 220 -5.18 -1.96 10.74
N PRO A 221 -5.51 -1.17 11.79
CA PRO A 221 -5.86 -1.69 13.12
C PRO A 221 -7.13 -2.54 13.13
N ASP A 222 -8.05 -2.33 12.19
CA ASP A 222 -9.30 -3.08 12.09
C ASP A 222 -9.13 -4.44 11.39
N LEU A 223 -7.95 -4.75 10.87
CA LEU A 223 -7.65 -6.07 10.31
C LEU A 223 -6.96 -6.96 11.34
N PRO A 224 -7.24 -8.25 11.33
CA PRO A 224 -6.54 -9.19 12.19
C PRO A 224 -5.04 -9.15 11.88
N PRO A 225 -4.15 -9.11 12.90
CA PRO A 225 -2.71 -8.98 12.67
C PRO A 225 -2.14 -10.19 11.91
N THR A 226 -2.55 -11.40 12.26
CA THR A 226 -2.20 -12.64 11.56
C THR A 226 -3.19 -13.73 11.97
N LYS A 227 -3.44 -14.70 11.07
CA LYS A 227 -4.09 -15.97 11.46
C LYS A 227 -3.10 -17.12 11.33
N LYS A 228 -3.24 -18.07 12.25
CA LYS A 228 -2.27 -19.17 12.42
C LYS A 228 -2.21 -20.11 11.21
N ASP A 229 -3.28 -20.22 10.43
CA ASP A 229 -3.38 -21.08 9.24
C ASP A 229 -3.77 -20.34 7.95
N GLY A 230 -3.86 -19.03 7.96
CA GLY A 230 -4.12 -18.20 6.77
C GLY A 230 -5.39 -18.52 5.96
N THR A 231 -5.98 -19.68 6.11
CA THR A 231 -7.05 -20.20 5.26
C THR A 231 -8.44 -19.95 5.85
N ILE A 232 -9.35 -19.44 5.01
CA ILE A 232 -10.76 -19.29 5.38
C ILE A 232 -11.45 -20.65 5.32
N ARG A 233 -12.06 -21.06 6.44
CA ARG A 233 -12.76 -22.32 6.55
C ARG A 233 -14.26 -22.13 6.73
N ASP A 234 -15.04 -23.06 6.22
CA ASP A 234 -16.46 -23.13 6.46
C ASP A 234 -16.78 -23.68 7.87
N LYS A 235 -18.07 -23.82 8.18
CA LYS A 235 -18.54 -24.36 9.46
C LYS A 235 -18.12 -25.82 9.75
N ASN A 236 -17.71 -26.56 8.73
CA ASN A 236 -17.26 -27.95 8.83
C ASN A 236 -15.73 -28.04 8.95
N GLY A 237 -15.02 -26.91 8.82
CA GLY A 237 -13.55 -26.85 8.83
C GLY A 237 -12.91 -27.03 7.47
N ASP A 238 -13.70 -27.14 6.40
CA ASP A 238 -13.22 -27.23 5.02
C ASP A 238 -12.90 -25.84 4.46
N SER A 239 -12.00 -25.75 3.49
CA SER A 239 -11.75 -24.52 2.75
C SER A 239 -13.03 -24.04 2.06
N ILE A 240 -13.30 -22.73 2.13
CA ILE A 240 -14.49 -22.19 1.44
C ILE A 240 -14.33 -22.30 -0.07
N GLY A 241 -15.44 -22.57 -0.77
CA GLY A 241 -15.45 -22.62 -2.23
C GLY A 241 -15.18 -21.24 -2.86
N GLU A 242 -14.72 -21.25 -4.11
CA GLU A 242 -14.33 -20.07 -4.88
C GLU A 242 -15.37 -18.93 -4.83
N ALA A 243 -16.64 -19.23 -5.08
CA ALA A 243 -17.70 -18.20 -5.07
C ALA A 243 -17.85 -17.50 -3.70
N ALA A 244 -17.70 -18.24 -2.60
CA ALA A 244 -17.74 -17.69 -1.26
C ALA A 244 -16.49 -16.85 -0.97
N TYR A 245 -15.34 -17.29 -1.47
CA TYR A 245 -14.09 -16.57 -1.36
C TYR A 245 -14.13 -15.25 -2.13
N MET A 246 -14.56 -15.23 -3.38
CA MET A 246 -14.72 -14.01 -4.17
C MET A 246 -15.66 -13.00 -3.50
N LYS A 247 -16.74 -13.48 -2.87
CA LYS A 247 -17.63 -12.61 -2.09
C LYS A 247 -16.94 -12.02 -0.85
N TYR A 248 -16.09 -12.81 -0.20
CA TYR A 248 -15.27 -12.33 0.92
C TYR A 248 -14.29 -11.25 0.46
N LEU A 249 -13.56 -11.46 -0.65
CA LEU A 249 -12.61 -10.47 -1.19
C LEU A 249 -13.30 -9.15 -1.54
N ALA A 250 -14.42 -9.21 -2.26
CA ALA A 250 -15.21 -8.02 -2.60
C ALA A 250 -15.67 -7.24 -1.35
N LYS A 251 -16.00 -7.96 -0.25
CA LYS A 251 -16.32 -7.33 1.03
C LYS A 251 -15.10 -6.65 1.64
N MET A 252 -13.92 -7.26 1.54
CA MET A 252 -12.67 -6.69 2.06
C MET A 252 -12.20 -5.49 1.25
N GLU A 253 -12.30 -5.54 -0.08
CA GLU A 253 -12.06 -4.39 -0.96
C GLU A 253 -12.89 -3.19 -0.50
N LYS A 254 -14.22 -3.36 -0.45
CA LYS A 254 -15.12 -2.30 -0.01
C LYS A 254 -14.81 -1.80 1.39
N PHE A 255 -14.55 -2.70 2.34
CA PHE A 255 -14.21 -2.36 3.71
C PHE A 255 -12.95 -1.48 3.79
N LEU A 256 -11.92 -1.84 3.02
CA LEU A 256 -10.67 -1.07 2.99
C LEU A 256 -10.84 0.26 2.23
N ASP A 257 -11.59 0.30 1.13
CA ASP A 257 -11.86 1.52 0.36
C ASP A 257 -12.59 2.61 1.19
N GLU A 258 -13.37 2.19 2.18
CA GLU A 258 -14.06 3.10 3.10
C GLU A 258 -13.14 3.66 4.21
N LYS A 259 -11.89 3.15 4.34
CA LYS A 259 -10.95 3.61 5.36
C LYS A 259 -10.24 4.89 4.94
N ASN A 260 -9.97 5.74 5.93
CA ASN A 260 -9.16 6.93 5.71
C ASN A 260 -7.70 6.54 5.49
N GLU A 261 -7.04 7.13 4.50
CA GLU A 261 -5.64 6.86 4.18
C GLU A 261 -4.68 7.12 5.36
N ALA A 262 -5.01 8.08 6.20
CA ALA A 262 -4.25 8.38 7.41
C ALA A 262 -4.41 7.32 8.53
N SER A 263 -5.38 6.39 8.41
CA SER A 263 -5.58 5.32 9.40
C SER A 263 -4.68 4.11 9.20
N PHE A 264 -3.99 4.03 8.08
CA PHE A 264 -2.97 3.01 7.82
C PHE A 264 -1.64 3.35 8.49
N ASN A 265 -0.81 2.37 8.71
CA ASN A 265 0.53 2.53 9.28
C ASN A 265 1.59 1.78 8.43
N PRO A 266 2.48 2.50 7.71
CA PRO A 266 2.51 3.96 7.51
C PRO A 266 1.24 4.49 6.82
N PRO A 267 0.88 5.80 6.99
CA PRO A 267 -0.23 6.40 6.28
C PRO A 267 -0.03 6.40 4.76
N LEU A 268 -1.06 6.02 3.99
CA LEU A 268 -0.96 5.91 2.53
C LEU A 268 -0.62 7.25 1.86
N ASP A 269 -1.21 8.34 2.34
CA ASP A 269 -0.93 9.68 1.85
C ASP A 269 0.53 10.13 2.10
N SER A 270 1.15 9.64 3.17
CA SER A 270 2.57 9.90 3.46
C SER A 270 3.48 9.15 2.48
N ILE A 271 3.12 7.92 2.11
CA ILE A 271 3.83 7.16 1.07
C ILE A 271 3.68 7.86 -0.29
N GLN A 272 2.49 8.36 -0.62
CA GLN A 272 2.29 9.10 -1.87
C GLN A 272 3.09 10.39 -1.93
N ARG A 273 3.14 11.16 -0.81
CA ARG A 273 4.00 12.35 -0.72
C ARG A 273 5.47 12.00 -0.88
N LEU A 274 5.91 10.90 -0.27
CA LEU A 274 7.28 10.39 -0.42
C LEU A 274 7.61 10.10 -1.88
N VAL A 275 6.81 9.28 -2.56
CA VAL A 275 7.00 8.95 -3.98
C VAL A 275 6.87 10.21 -4.87
N GLY A 276 5.92 11.09 -4.54
CA GLY A 276 5.73 12.36 -5.23
C GLY A 276 6.88 13.36 -5.08
N SER A 277 7.71 13.19 -4.06
CA SER A 277 8.88 14.06 -3.83
C SER A 277 10.09 13.74 -4.70
N LEU A 278 10.06 12.63 -5.44
CA LEU A 278 11.11 12.28 -6.40
C LEU A 278 11.35 13.42 -7.39
N GLN A 279 12.63 13.72 -7.63
CA GLN A 279 13.07 14.67 -8.65
C GLN A 279 14.20 14.05 -9.45
N PHE A 280 14.17 14.26 -10.73
CA PHE A 280 15.17 13.78 -11.67
C PHE A 280 15.90 14.97 -12.30
N LYS A 281 17.21 15.10 -12.04
CA LYS A 281 18.05 16.19 -12.57
C LYS A 281 19.29 15.60 -13.24
N ASN A 282 19.29 15.61 -14.58
CA ASN A 282 20.43 15.09 -15.33
C ASN A 282 20.83 13.68 -14.89
N VAL A 283 19.84 12.80 -14.76
CA VAL A 283 20.07 11.44 -14.32
C VAL A 283 20.96 10.73 -15.33
N ASP A 284 22.17 10.39 -14.91
CA ASP A 284 23.06 9.52 -15.65
C ASP A 284 22.84 8.07 -15.23
N SER A 285 21.89 7.42 -15.89
CA SER A 285 21.59 6.03 -15.65
C SER A 285 22.64 5.07 -16.21
N SER A 286 23.60 5.56 -17.00
CA SER A 286 24.69 4.74 -17.55
C SER A 286 25.61 4.16 -16.45
N GLY A 287 25.63 4.82 -15.29
CA GLY A 287 26.33 4.37 -14.09
C GLY A 287 25.54 3.33 -13.26
N TRP A 288 24.22 3.28 -13.43
CA TRP A 288 23.41 2.34 -12.64
C TRP A 288 23.78 0.91 -13.02
N GLY A 289 24.31 0.21 -12.05
CA GLY A 289 24.80 -1.13 -12.25
C GLY A 289 26.26 -1.27 -12.71
N SER A 290 26.98 -0.20 -13.03
CA SER A 290 28.41 -0.29 -13.37
C SER A 290 29.34 -0.20 -12.16
N LYS A 291 28.87 0.38 -11.06
CA LYS A 291 29.70 0.75 -9.89
C LYS A 291 29.42 -0.05 -8.62
N PHE A 292 28.76 -1.19 -8.71
CA PHE A 292 28.51 -1.98 -7.51
C PHE A 292 29.82 -2.60 -7.00
N ASP A 293 30.45 -1.92 -6.08
CA ASP A 293 31.55 -2.41 -5.24
C ASP A 293 31.08 -2.89 -3.86
N GLY A 294 29.79 -3.04 -3.67
CA GLY A 294 29.17 -3.44 -2.42
C GLY A 294 28.95 -2.30 -1.43
N LYS A 295 29.15 -1.05 -1.85
CA LYS A 295 28.90 0.11 -0.98
C LYS A 295 27.43 0.47 -0.95
N THR A 296 26.85 0.37 0.23
CA THR A 296 25.52 0.88 0.53
C THR A 296 25.68 2.24 1.19
N THR A 297 25.05 3.28 0.66
CA THR A 297 24.98 4.57 1.32
C THR A 297 23.85 4.52 2.36
N VAL A 298 24.20 4.69 3.63
CA VAL A 298 23.22 4.73 4.74
C VAL A 298 23.04 6.17 5.17
N ILE A 299 21.78 6.63 5.22
CA ILE A 299 21.42 7.98 5.70
C ILE A 299 20.48 7.82 6.89
N GLU A 300 20.95 8.23 8.07
CA GLU A 300 20.19 8.19 9.34
C GLU A 300 19.60 9.56 9.68
#